data_8444ec70459064995f35e7fb608af96b
#
_entry.id   8444ec70459064995f35e7fb608af96b
#
_cell.length_a   1.000
_cell.length_b   1.000
_cell.length_c   1.000
_cell.angle_alpha   90.00
_cell.angle_beta   90.00
_cell.angle_gamma   90.00
#
_symmetry.space_group_name_H-M   'P 1'
#
loop_
_entity.id
_entity.type
_entity.pdbx_description
1 polymer ?
#
loop_
_entity_poly.entity_id
_entity_poly.type
_entity_poly.pdbx_seq_one_letter_code
_entity_poly.pdbx_strand_id
1 'polypeptide(L)'
;MKNRLIGLCIVCACCLMAKADDLKLWYQQPAKVWTEALPLGNSRLGAMVYGGVVNEQIQLNEETVWGGGPHRNDSPKAFGVLPKVRELIFAGREKEAEKVMADNFFTGQHGMPFQTIGSLMLEFDGHADYSNYRRDLDLERAVASVRYKIGEVNYTRTIFTSLVDNALIIRIEADKPGAVNFTTRYSTPYKEYEIKKNGKSLLLSGHGSAHEGIPGAIRFETRTQIKAEK
;
A
#
# COMPACT_ATOMS: atom_id res chain seq x y z
N MET A 1 22.00 15.67 54.08
CA MET A 1 22.41 14.96 52.86
C MET A 1 21.49 13.76 52.50
N LYS A 2 20.73 13.15 53.41
CA LYS A 2 19.85 11.99 53.13
C LYS A 2 18.61 12.31 52.25
N ASN A 3 18.06 13.54 52.33
CA ASN A 3 16.81 13.87 51.62
C ASN A 3 17.00 14.21 50.12
N ARG A 4 18.21 14.48 49.65
CA ARG A 4 18.47 14.73 48.20
C ARG A 4 18.61 13.46 47.39
N LEU A 5 19.01 12.35 48.01
CA LEU A 5 19.09 11.04 47.32
C LEU A 5 17.72 10.42 47.05
N ILE A 6 16.74 10.63 47.93
CA ILE A 6 15.38 10.10 47.79
C ILE A 6 14.65 10.79 46.62
N GLY A 7 14.85 12.11 46.44
CA GLY A 7 14.27 12.84 45.31
C GLY A 7 14.80 12.40 43.93
N LEU A 8 16.08 12.04 43.87
CA LEU A 8 16.69 11.58 42.61
C LEU A 8 16.22 10.18 42.19
N CYS A 9 15.98 9.28 43.15
CA CYS A 9 15.43 7.94 42.88
C CYS A 9 13.98 7.98 42.42
N ILE A 10 13.14 8.92 42.88
CA ILE A 10 11.73 9.03 42.45
C ILE A 10 11.63 9.57 41.04
N VAL A 11 12.47 10.52 40.62
CA VAL A 11 12.51 11.02 39.25
C VAL A 11 13.02 9.96 38.30
N CYS A 12 14.00 9.14 38.67
CA CYS A 12 14.48 8.04 37.84
C CYS A 12 13.46 6.89 37.72
N ALA A 13 12.67 6.61 38.77
CA ALA A 13 11.61 5.59 38.72
C ALA A 13 10.42 6.00 37.82
N CYS A 14 10.10 7.30 37.76
CA CYS A 14 9.07 7.80 36.83
C CYS A 14 9.50 7.71 35.35
N CYS A 15 10.79 7.84 35.05
CA CYS A 15 11.29 7.68 33.68
C CYS A 15 11.27 6.23 33.20
N LEU A 16 11.26 5.24 34.09
CA LEU A 16 11.22 3.82 33.75
C LEU A 16 9.80 3.29 33.51
N MET A 17 8.77 4.10 33.73
CA MET A 17 7.36 3.75 33.51
C MET A 17 6.79 4.30 32.20
N ALA A 18 7.58 4.96 31.36
CA ALA A 18 7.19 5.24 30.00
C ALA A 18 7.26 3.90 29.22
N LYS A 19 6.22 3.06 29.36
CA LYS A 19 5.95 2.05 28.35
C LYS A 19 5.88 2.79 27.02
N ALA A 20 6.77 2.45 26.09
CA ALA A 20 6.59 2.80 24.70
C ALA A 20 5.25 2.19 24.31
N ASP A 21 4.20 3.00 24.36
CA ASP A 21 2.85 2.57 24.10
C ASP A 21 2.77 2.28 22.61
N ASP A 22 2.56 1.02 22.33
CA ASP A 22 2.10 0.44 21.08
C ASP A 22 2.56 1.17 19.80
N LEU A 23 3.51 0.59 19.11
CA LEU A 23 3.88 0.97 17.74
C LEU A 23 2.68 0.75 16.81
N LYS A 24 1.63 1.59 16.97
CA LYS A 24 0.37 1.51 16.23
C LYS A 24 -0.03 2.84 15.64
N LEU A 25 -0.36 2.84 14.37
CA LEU A 25 -1.15 3.90 13.76
C LEU A 25 -2.63 3.56 13.94
N TRP A 26 -3.45 4.49 14.41
CA TRP A 26 -4.88 4.21 14.58
C TRP A 26 -5.75 5.40 14.23
N TYR A 27 -6.98 5.11 13.80
CA TYR A 27 -7.96 6.11 13.34
C TYR A 27 -9.37 5.67 13.72
N GLN A 28 -10.25 6.65 13.93
CA GLN A 28 -11.67 6.45 14.26
C GLN A 28 -12.60 6.66 13.05
N GLN A 29 -12.04 6.72 11.85
CA GLN A 29 -12.79 6.87 10.60
C GLN A 29 -12.08 6.13 9.46
N PRO A 30 -12.84 5.67 8.43
CA PRO A 30 -12.25 5.14 7.20
C PRO A 30 -11.37 6.17 6.49
N ALA A 31 -10.42 5.69 5.69
CA ALA A 31 -9.64 6.53 4.78
C ALA A 31 -10.54 7.04 3.64
N LYS A 32 -10.40 8.31 3.31
CA LYS A 32 -11.08 8.96 2.18
C LYS A 32 -10.18 9.06 0.96
N VAL A 33 -8.88 9.19 1.20
CA VAL A 33 -7.85 9.34 0.17
C VAL A 33 -6.72 8.34 0.38
N TRP A 34 -5.93 8.11 -0.66
CA TRP A 34 -4.84 7.13 -0.66
C TRP A 34 -3.84 7.33 0.48
N THR A 35 -3.46 8.56 0.78
CA THR A 35 -2.49 8.91 1.83
C THR A 35 -2.98 8.63 3.25
N GLU A 36 -4.28 8.39 3.44
CA GLU A 36 -4.86 8.00 4.73
C GLU A 36 -4.96 6.47 4.89
N ALA A 37 -4.82 5.71 3.80
CA ALA A 37 -4.92 4.26 3.84
C ALA A 37 -3.74 3.63 4.57
N LEU A 38 -3.96 2.47 5.20
CA LEU A 38 -2.92 1.74 5.95
C LEU A 38 -2.10 0.87 5.01
N PRO A 39 -0.76 1.07 4.97
CA PRO A 39 0.12 0.30 4.08
C PRO A 39 0.45 -1.07 4.66
N LEU A 40 0.44 -2.09 3.82
CA LEU A 40 0.96 -3.43 4.09
C LEU A 40 1.85 -3.88 2.94
N GLY A 41 2.84 -4.72 3.23
CA GLY A 41 3.69 -5.28 2.19
C GLY A 41 4.61 -6.39 2.68
N ASN A 42 5.10 -7.21 1.73
CA ASN A 42 6.04 -8.29 1.98
C ASN A 42 7.25 -8.22 1.04
N SER A 43 7.66 -7.04 0.62
CA SER A 43 8.64 -6.69 -0.41
C SER A 43 8.16 -6.90 -1.86
N ARG A 44 7.34 -7.88 -2.13
CA ARG A 44 6.81 -8.18 -3.47
C ARG A 44 5.39 -7.64 -3.67
N LEU A 45 4.50 -7.99 -2.76
CA LEU A 45 3.11 -7.52 -2.76
C LEU A 45 2.98 -6.30 -1.88
N GLY A 46 2.17 -5.35 -2.32
CA GLY A 46 1.76 -4.19 -1.54
C GLY A 46 0.25 -4.06 -1.49
N ALA A 47 -0.27 -3.55 -0.38
CA ALA A 47 -1.68 -3.25 -0.22
C ALA A 47 -1.88 -1.94 0.54
N MET A 48 -2.86 -1.14 0.12
CA MET A 48 -3.34 0.03 0.85
C MET A 48 -4.76 -0.23 1.32
N VAL A 49 -4.95 -0.35 2.64
CA VAL A 49 -6.22 -0.70 3.27
C VAL A 49 -6.95 0.58 3.69
N TYR A 50 -8.11 0.84 3.10
CA TYR A 50 -8.89 2.05 3.40
C TYR A 50 -9.73 1.92 4.69
N GLY A 51 -10.14 0.72 5.03
CA GLY A 51 -10.96 0.46 6.22
C GLY A 51 -12.42 0.88 6.06
N GLY A 52 -12.94 0.92 4.85
CA GLY A 52 -14.33 1.25 4.59
C GLY A 52 -15.28 0.20 5.19
N VAL A 53 -16.40 0.62 5.79
CA VAL A 53 -17.35 -0.31 6.44
C VAL A 53 -18.30 -0.90 5.41
N VAL A 54 -19.05 -0.08 4.70
CA VAL A 54 -19.96 -0.54 3.65
C VAL A 54 -19.19 -0.98 2.41
N ASN A 55 -18.22 -0.17 2.01
CA ASN A 55 -17.37 -0.41 0.85
C ASN A 55 -15.91 -0.40 1.30
N GLU A 56 -15.33 -1.57 1.49
CA GLU A 56 -13.88 -1.69 1.70
C GLU A 56 -13.17 -1.63 0.37
N GLN A 57 -12.11 -0.86 0.32
CA GLN A 57 -11.18 -0.81 -0.80
C GLN A 57 -9.80 -1.26 -0.31
N ILE A 58 -9.22 -2.22 -0.98
CA ILE A 58 -7.84 -2.64 -0.77
C ILE A 58 -7.13 -2.49 -2.10
N GLN A 59 -6.35 -1.41 -2.26
CA GLN A 59 -5.56 -1.20 -3.46
C GLN A 59 -4.37 -2.16 -3.44
N LEU A 60 -4.13 -2.80 -4.58
CA LEU A 60 -3.14 -3.86 -4.73
C LEU A 60 -1.99 -3.41 -5.61
N ASN A 61 -0.78 -3.78 -5.21
CA ASN A 61 0.45 -3.56 -5.97
C ASN A 61 1.30 -4.84 -5.98
N GLU A 62 2.09 -4.98 -7.02
CA GLU A 62 3.15 -5.97 -7.13
C GLU A 62 4.39 -5.30 -7.75
N GLU A 63 5.58 -5.60 -7.23
CA GLU A 63 6.82 -4.85 -7.49
C GLU A 63 7.25 -4.77 -8.96
N THR A 64 6.83 -5.72 -9.79
CA THR A 64 7.23 -5.79 -11.21
C THR A 64 6.24 -5.12 -12.16
N VAL A 65 5.11 -4.60 -11.68
CA VAL A 65 4.08 -3.99 -12.53
C VAL A 65 4.44 -2.55 -12.83
N TRP A 66 5.14 -2.35 -13.95
CA TRP A 66 5.56 -1.05 -14.46
C TRP A 66 4.90 -0.76 -15.81
N GLY A 67 4.70 0.53 -16.11
CA GLY A 67 4.23 0.96 -17.43
C GLY A 67 5.30 0.80 -18.50
N GLY A 68 4.89 0.86 -19.77
CA GLY A 68 5.80 0.67 -20.89
C GLY A 68 6.47 -0.71 -20.91
N GLY A 69 7.68 -0.76 -21.42
CA GLY A 69 8.46 -1.98 -21.57
C GLY A 69 9.96 -1.70 -21.63
N PRO A 70 10.79 -2.71 -21.93
CA PRO A 70 12.21 -2.52 -22.11
C PRO A 70 12.53 -1.45 -23.16
N HIS A 71 13.33 -0.47 -22.79
CA HIS A 71 13.73 0.64 -23.66
C HIS A 71 15.11 1.16 -23.24
N ARG A 72 15.69 2.03 -24.08
CA ARG A 72 16.97 2.66 -23.80
C ARG A 72 16.75 4.14 -23.51
N ASN A 73 17.22 4.59 -22.33
CA ASN A 73 17.21 5.99 -21.89
C ASN A 73 18.57 6.66 -22.01
N ASP A 74 19.60 5.92 -22.40
CA ASP A 74 20.94 6.46 -22.54
C ASP A 74 21.04 7.39 -23.76
N SER A 75 21.39 8.64 -23.51
CA SER A 75 21.64 9.59 -24.59
C SER A 75 23.07 9.46 -25.12
N PRO A 76 23.26 9.34 -26.43
CA PRO A 76 24.58 9.31 -27.03
C PRO A 76 25.37 10.63 -26.80
N LYS A 77 24.69 11.71 -26.46
CA LYS A 77 25.30 13.01 -26.18
C LYS A 77 25.88 13.10 -24.77
N ALA A 78 25.38 12.30 -23.83
CA ALA A 78 25.69 12.42 -22.40
C ALA A 78 27.19 12.32 -22.10
N PHE A 79 27.88 11.36 -22.72
CA PHE A 79 29.31 11.17 -22.49
C PHE A 79 30.13 12.39 -22.89
N GLY A 80 29.81 13.02 -24.03
CA GLY A 80 30.56 14.18 -24.54
C GLY A 80 30.45 15.43 -23.66
N VAL A 81 29.35 15.59 -22.91
CA VAL A 81 29.15 16.76 -22.04
C VAL A 81 29.50 16.50 -20.58
N LEU A 82 29.81 15.25 -20.20
CA LEU A 82 30.14 14.87 -18.82
C LEU A 82 31.31 15.68 -18.22
N PRO A 83 32.40 15.99 -18.94
CA PRO A 83 33.48 16.84 -18.40
C PRO A 83 32.96 18.24 -18.03
N LYS A 84 32.05 18.84 -18.84
CA LYS A 84 31.48 20.14 -18.57
C LYS A 84 30.57 20.13 -17.35
N VAL A 85 29.77 19.08 -17.18
CA VAL A 85 28.92 18.91 -15.98
C VAL A 85 29.79 18.88 -14.73
N ARG A 86 30.88 18.10 -14.74
CA ARG A 86 31.83 18.00 -13.61
C ARG A 86 32.49 19.35 -13.30
N GLU A 87 32.94 20.07 -14.31
CA GLU A 87 33.54 21.42 -14.16
C GLU A 87 32.54 22.37 -13.45
N LEU A 88 31.29 22.38 -13.89
CA LEU A 88 30.25 23.23 -13.32
C LEU A 88 29.94 22.88 -11.86
N ILE A 89 29.84 21.60 -11.54
CA ILE A 89 29.64 21.12 -10.16
C ILE A 89 30.80 21.55 -9.26
N PHE A 90 32.04 21.33 -9.68
CA PHE A 90 33.22 21.72 -8.90
C PHE A 90 33.38 23.24 -8.77
N ALA A 91 32.80 24.02 -9.69
CA ALA A 91 32.74 25.48 -9.60
C ALA A 91 31.56 26.02 -8.76
N GLY A 92 30.73 25.15 -8.13
CA GLY A 92 29.54 25.54 -7.38
C GLY A 92 28.40 26.12 -8.24
N ARG A 93 28.36 25.71 -9.53
CA ARG A 93 27.39 26.17 -10.52
C ARG A 93 26.38 25.06 -10.84
N GLU A 94 25.73 24.52 -9.79
CA GLU A 94 24.88 23.33 -9.89
C GLU A 94 23.69 23.54 -10.84
N LYS A 95 23.03 24.71 -10.82
CA LYS A 95 21.90 25.01 -11.70
C LYS A 95 22.27 24.97 -13.19
N GLU A 96 23.49 25.36 -13.52
CA GLU A 96 23.97 25.27 -14.89
C GLU A 96 24.34 23.84 -15.27
N ALA A 97 24.88 23.06 -14.30
CA ALA A 97 25.11 21.64 -14.49
C ALA A 97 23.79 20.88 -14.73
N GLU A 98 22.75 21.16 -13.95
CA GLU A 98 21.40 20.60 -14.14
C GLU A 98 20.86 20.90 -15.53
N LYS A 99 21.01 22.14 -16.01
CA LYS A 99 20.57 22.51 -17.35
C LYS A 99 21.34 21.73 -18.43
N VAL A 100 22.66 21.63 -18.33
CA VAL A 100 23.46 20.85 -19.29
C VAL A 100 23.04 19.37 -19.28
N MET A 101 22.74 18.82 -18.10
CA MET A 101 22.24 17.43 -17.98
C MET A 101 20.86 17.29 -18.62
N ALA A 102 19.92 18.17 -18.30
CA ALA A 102 18.57 18.14 -18.86
C ALA A 102 18.58 18.17 -20.40
N ASP A 103 19.44 19.02 -20.99
CA ASP A 103 19.53 19.19 -22.44
C ASP A 103 20.21 18.03 -23.17
N ASN A 104 21.02 17.19 -22.46
CA ASN A 104 21.89 16.21 -23.11
C ASN A 104 21.79 14.79 -22.61
N PHE A 105 21.29 14.54 -21.40
CA PHE A 105 21.26 13.20 -20.79
C PHE A 105 19.98 12.43 -21.06
N PHE A 106 18.90 13.13 -21.45
CA PHE A 106 17.62 12.50 -21.70
C PHE A 106 17.37 12.32 -23.20
N THR A 107 16.72 11.22 -23.54
CA THR A 107 16.33 10.90 -24.93
C THR A 107 14.90 11.35 -25.28
N GLY A 108 14.22 12.08 -24.37
CA GLY A 108 12.80 12.43 -24.47
C GLY A 108 11.89 11.36 -23.86
N GLN A 109 12.46 10.25 -23.39
CA GLN A 109 11.77 9.23 -22.62
C GLN A 109 12.37 9.21 -21.22
N HIS A 110 11.50 9.33 -20.21
CA HIS A 110 11.89 9.32 -18.80
C HIS A 110 11.82 7.89 -18.25
N GLY A 111 11.88 7.70 -16.94
CA GLY A 111 11.68 6.39 -16.33
C GLY A 111 10.23 5.91 -16.50
N MET A 112 10.05 4.60 -16.58
CA MET A 112 8.71 4.01 -16.62
C MET A 112 8.02 4.14 -15.27
N PRO A 113 6.71 4.47 -15.21
CA PRO A 113 5.98 4.63 -13.97
C PRO A 113 5.66 3.27 -13.34
N PHE A 114 5.79 3.18 -12.03
CA PHE A 114 5.21 2.08 -11.25
C PHE A 114 3.68 2.14 -11.32
N GLN A 115 3.03 0.99 -11.47
CA GLN A 115 1.59 0.91 -11.67
C GLN A 115 0.94 0.02 -10.62
N THR A 116 -0.28 0.40 -10.20
CA THR A 116 -1.12 -0.45 -9.37
C THR A 116 -1.75 -1.57 -10.20
N ILE A 117 -2.05 -2.71 -9.58
CA ILE A 117 -2.88 -3.76 -10.20
C ILE A 117 -4.34 -3.31 -10.29
N GLY A 118 -4.77 -2.47 -9.35
CA GLY A 118 -6.14 -2.05 -9.12
C GLY A 118 -6.53 -2.28 -7.67
N SER A 119 -7.81 -2.47 -7.41
CA SER A 119 -8.33 -2.66 -6.05
C SER A 119 -9.23 -3.88 -5.96
N LEU A 120 -9.10 -4.62 -4.87
CA LEU A 120 -10.11 -5.55 -4.41
C LEU A 120 -11.14 -4.75 -3.62
N MET A 121 -12.40 -4.85 -4.02
CA MET A 121 -13.54 -4.21 -3.37
C MET A 121 -14.34 -5.26 -2.62
N LEU A 122 -14.71 -4.95 -1.37
CA LEU A 122 -15.64 -5.78 -0.58
C LEU A 122 -16.84 -4.89 -0.22
N GLU A 123 -18.04 -5.34 -0.58
CA GLU A 123 -19.28 -4.60 -0.36
C GLU A 123 -20.14 -5.33 0.67
N PHE A 124 -20.49 -4.65 1.77
CA PHE A 124 -21.23 -5.18 2.90
C PHE A 124 -22.59 -4.50 3.00
N ASP A 125 -23.61 -5.15 2.48
CA ASP A 125 -24.97 -4.64 2.55
C ASP A 125 -25.47 -4.53 4.00
N GLY A 126 -26.19 -3.46 4.29
CA GLY A 126 -26.76 -3.21 5.63
C GLY A 126 -25.76 -2.69 6.67
N HIS A 127 -24.50 -2.38 6.30
CA HIS A 127 -23.50 -1.89 7.23
C HIS A 127 -23.39 -0.35 7.31
N ALA A 128 -24.41 0.39 6.87
CA ALA A 128 -24.37 1.86 6.88
C ALA A 128 -24.41 2.46 8.30
N ASP A 129 -25.22 1.87 9.18
CA ASP A 129 -25.45 2.37 10.55
C ASP A 129 -24.45 1.72 11.55
N TYR A 130 -23.15 1.92 11.28
CA TYR A 130 -22.10 1.37 12.14
C TYR A 130 -21.76 2.29 13.31
N SER A 131 -21.28 1.69 14.38
CA SER A 131 -20.77 2.37 15.58
C SER A 131 -19.43 1.76 16.03
N ASN A 132 -18.79 2.38 17.01
CA ASN A 132 -17.56 1.90 17.64
C ASN A 132 -16.44 1.58 16.62
N TYR A 133 -16.36 2.38 15.57
CA TYR A 133 -15.37 2.19 14.50
C TYR A 133 -13.95 2.48 14.97
N ARG A 134 -13.05 1.60 14.62
CA ARG A 134 -11.60 1.78 14.73
C ARG A 134 -10.87 1.00 13.63
N ARG A 135 -9.91 1.62 13.01
CA ARG A 135 -8.88 0.93 12.21
C ARG A 135 -7.51 1.22 12.78
N ASP A 136 -6.64 0.24 12.73
CA ASP A 136 -5.28 0.36 13.22
C ASP A 136 -4.30 -0.49 12.40
N LEU A 137 -3.03 -0.04 12.36
CA LEU A 137 -1.88 -0.78 11.86
C LEU A 137 -0.91 -0.99 13.01
N ASP A 138 -0.73 -2.23 13.39
CA ASP A 138 0.28 -2.70 14.31
C ASP A 138 1.61 -2.79 13.57
N LEU A 139 2.54 -1.85 13.85
CA LEU A 139 3.81 -1.76 13.15
C LEU A 139 4.79 -2.87 13.54
N GLU A 140 4.65 -3.43 14.73
CA GLU A 140 5.49 -4.52 15.20
C GLU A 140 5.12 -5.85 14.51
N ARG A 141 3.81 -6.08 14.32
CA ARG A 141 3.28 -7.31 13.73
C ARG A 141 3.00 -7.19 12.23
N ALA A 142 3.05 -5.99 11.67
CA ALA A 142 2.66 -5.66 10.29
C ALA A 142 1.22 -6.14 9.97
N VAL A 143 0.28 -5.87 10.88
CA VAL A 143 -1.13 -6.28 10.77
C VAL A 143 -2.03 -5.05 10.80
N ALA A 144 -2.85 -4.88 9.77
CA ALA A 144 -3.95 -3.92 9.78
C ALA A 144 -5.22 -4.57 10.32
N SER A 145 -5.98 -3.81 11.11
CA SER A 145 -7.26 -4.24 11.66
C SER A 145 -8.33 -3.18 11.43
N VAL A 146 -9.55 -3.62 11.17
CA VAL A 146 -10.74 -2.77 11.11
C VAL A 146 -11.81 -3.38 12.01
N ARG A 147 -12.30 -2.63 12.98
CA ARG A 147 -13.33 -3.08 13.93
C ARG A 147 -14.48 -2.10 13.93
N TYR A 148 -15.69 -2.62 13.99
CA TYR A 148 -16.92 -1.83 14.09
C TYR A 148 -18.08 -2.69 14.57
N LYS A 149 -19.20 -2.04 14.89
CA LYS A 149 -20.43 -2.70 15.36
C LYS A 149 -21.61 -2.32 14.49
N ILE A 150 -22.46 -3.30 14.14
CA ILE A 150 -23.76 -3.12 13.48
C ILE A 150 -24.83 -3.72 14.39
N GLY A 151 -25.72 -2.87 14.90
CA GLY A 151 -26.67 -3.31 15.93
C GLY A 151 -25.94 -3.94 17.11
N GLU A 152 -26.17 -5.24 17.36
CA GLU A 152 -25.52 -6.01 18.43
C GLU A 152 -24.38 -6.91 17.95
N VAL A 153 -23.96 -6.80 16.69
CA VAL A 153 -22.90 -7.65 16.10
C VAL A 153 -21.59 -6.89 15.98
N ASN A 154 -20.52 -7.44 16.53
CA ASN A 154 -19.18 -6.89 16.37
C ASN A 154 -18.48 -7.57 15.18
N TYR A 155 -17.89 -6.75 14.33
CA TYR A 155 -17.13 -7.18 13.16
C TYR A 155 -15.66 -6.85 13.32
N THR A 156 -14.80 -7.76 12.90
CA THR A 156 -13.36 -7.56 12.84
C THR A 156 -12.84 -8.02 11.48
N ARG A 157 -12.05 -7.17 10.83
CA ARG A 157 -11.24 -7.55 9.67
C ARG A 157 -9.79 -7.46 10.06
N THR A 158 -9.03 -8.53 9.82
CA THR A 158 -7.59 -8.59 10.06
C THR A 158 -6.91 -8.82 8.72
N ILE A 159 -5.95 -7.97 8.39
CA ILE A 159 -5.33 -7.95 7.06
C ILE A 159 -3.81 -7.91 7.24
N PHE A 160 -3.11 -8.80 6.55
CA PHE A 160 -1.65 -8.85 6.55
C PHE A 160 -1.12 -9.50 5.27
N THR A 161 0.17 -9.29 4.98
CA THR A 161 0.87 -9.95 3.88
C THR A 161 1.77 -11.05 4.42
N SER A 162 1.63 -12.27 3.87
CA SER A 162 2.52 -13.41 4.19
C SER A 162 3.79 -13.32 3.35
N LEU A 163 4.95 -13.38 4.02
CA LEU A 163 6.27 -13.50 3.36
C LEU A 163 6.49 -14.90 2.79
N VAL A 164 6.01 -15.92 3.49
CA VAL A 164 6.23 -17.33 3.12
C VAL A 164 5.35 -17.73 1.93
N ASP A 165 4.06 -17.35 1.99
CA ASP A 165 3.08 -17.75 0.97
C ASP A 165 2.99 -16.76 -0.19
N ASN A 166 3.65 -15.60 -0.08
CA ASN A 166 3.54 -14.48 -1.01
C ASN A 166 2.08 -14.13 -1.32
N ALA A 167 1.30 -13.93 -0.26
CA ALA A 167 -0.13 -13.69 -0.35
C ALA A 167 -0.58 -12.57 0.59
N LEU A 168 -1.61 -11.83 0.17
CA LEU A 168 -2.39 -10.95 1.04
C LEU A 168 -3.50 -11.78 1.69
N ILE A 169 -3.54 -11.79 3.00
CA ILE A 169 -4.55 -12.52 3.79
C ILE A 169 -5.53 -11.51 4.37
N ILE A 170 -6.81 -11.77 4.17
CA ILE A 170 -7.91 -10.97 4.71
C ILE A 170 -8.82 -11.92 5.49
N ARG A 171 -8.84 -11.80 6.81
CA ARG A 171 -9.75 -12.51 7.68
C ARG A 171 -10.89 -11.60 8.10
N ILE A 172 -12.12 -12.06 7.93
CA ILE A 172 -13.33 -11.32 8.25
C ILE A 172 -14.14 -12.15 9.24
N GLU A 173 -14.45 -11.57 10.38
CA GLU A 173 -15.11 -12.24 11.50
C GLU A 173 -16.27 -11.41 12.02
N ALA A 174 -17.26 -12.09 12.52
CA ALA A 174 -18.36 -11.52 13.31
C ALA A 174 -18.55 -12.38 14.57
N ASP A 175 -18.97 -11.77 15.68
CA ASP A 175 -19.22 -12.47 16.94
C ASP A 175 -20.57 -13.24 16.96
N LYS A 176 -21.33 -13.17 15.87
CA LYS A 176 -22.55 -13.96 15.66
C LYS A 176 -22.44 -14.82 14.40
N PRO A 177 -22.76 -16.13 14.48
CA PRO A 177 -22.74 -17.01 13.32
C PRO A 177 -23.63 -16.50 12.18
N GLY A 178 -23.19 -16.65 10.93
CA GLY A 178 -23.94 -16.28 9.73
C GLY A 178 -24.03 -14.79 9.46
N ALA A 179 -23.40 -13.95 10.28
CA ALA A 179 -23.45 -12.49 10.11
C ALA A 179 -22.49 -11.96 9.04
N VAL A 180 -21.46 -12.73 8.64
CA VAL A 180 -20.52 -12.28 7.59
C VAL A 180 -21.10 -12.55 6.22
N ASN A 181 -21.56 -11.49 5.56
CA ASN A 181 -22.05 -11.51 4.18
C ASN A 181 -21.42 -10.33 3.42
N PHE A 182 -20.86 -10.59 2.26
CA PHE A 182 -20.29 -9.55 1.40
C PHE A 182 -20.22 -9.99 -0.05
N THR A 183 -20.22 -9.02 -0.94
CA THR A 183 -19.88 -9.19 -2.35
C THR A 183 -18.46 -8.72 -2.60
N THR A 184 -17.72 -9.43 -3.46
CA THR A 184 -16.37 -9.02 -3.85
C THR A 184 -16.26 -8.83 -5.35
N ARG A 185 -15.51 -7.82 -5.75
CA ARG A 185 -15.17 -7.51 -7.13
C ARG A 185 -13.80 -6.85 -7.24
N TYR A 186 -13.24 -6.87 -8.44
CA TYR A 186 -12.08 -6.05 -8.76
C TYR A 186 -12.50 -4.73 -9.43
N SER A 187 -11.70 -3.70 -9.20
CA SER A 187 -11.67 -2.45 -9.95
C SER A 187 -10.23 -2.20 -10.40
N THR A 188 -10.03 -1.87 -11.67
CA THR A 188 -8.70 -1.67 -12.24
C THR A 188 -8.68 -0.45 -13.17
N PRO A 189 -7.57 0.31 -13.23
CA PRO A 189 -7.44 1.45 -14.14
C PRO A 189 -7.10 1.04 -15.58
N TYR A 190 -6.79 -0.23 -15.83
CA TYR A 190 -6.40 -0.70 -17.15
C TYR A 190 -7.57 -0.76 -18.12
N LYS A 191 -7.29 -0.51 -19.39
CA LYS A 191 -8.28 -0.66 -20.48
C LYS A 191 -8.37 -2.10 -20.96
N GLU A 192 -7.25 -2.82 -20.94
CA GLU A 192 -7.14 -4.22 -21.37
C GLU A 192 -7.05 -5.12 -20.14
N TYR A 193 -8.19 -5.62 -19.72
CA TYR A 193 -8.30 -6.54 -18.58
C TYR A 193 -9.45 -7.53 -18.78
N GLU A 194 -9.39 -8.60 -18.03
CA GLU A 194 -10.46 -9.59 -17.95
C GLU A 194 -10.69 -9.99 -16.49
N ILE A 195 -11.95 -10.12 -16.09
CA ILE A 195 -12.33 -10.64 -14.77
C ILE A 195 -13.11 -11.94 -14.96
N LYS A 196 -12.61 -13.02 -14.34
CA LYS A 196 -13.24 -14.34 -14.39
C LYS A 196 -13.58 -14.84 -13.00
N LYS A 197 -14.76 -15.46 -12.87
CA LYS A 197 -15.13 -16.25 -11.69
C LYS A 197 -14.86 -17.73 -12.00
N ASN A 198 -14.10 -18.38 -11.15
CA ASN A 198 -13.82 -19.82 -11.24
C ASN A 198 -14.06 -20.45 -9.86
N GLY A 199 -15.24 -21.06 -9.70
CA GLY A 199 -15.67 -21.62 -8.42
C GLY A 199 -15.68 -20.56 -7.30
N LYS A 200 -14.83 -20.78 -6.28
CA LYS A 200 -14.65 -19.85 -5.15
C LYS A 200 -13.52 -18.82 -5.37
N SER A 201 -13.01 -18.72 -6.59
CA SER A 201 -11.94 -17.80 -6.95
C SER A 201 -12.45 -16.72 -7.90
N LEU A 202 -11.94 -15.52 -7.71
CA LEU A 202 -12.08 -14.39 -8.62
C LEU A 202 -10.69 -14.05 -9.18
N LEU A 203 -10.57 -13.98 -10.49
CA LEU A 203 -9.32 -13.69 -11.19
C LEU A 203 -9.46 -12.34 -11.91
N LEU A 204 -8.42 -11.52 -11.84
CA LEU A 204 -8.24 -10.36 -12.67
C LEU A 204 -6.94 -10.55 -13.46
N SER A 205 -7.03 -10.59 -14.79
CA SER A 205 -5.88 -10.54 -15.68
C SER A 205 -5.84 -9.18 -16.35
N GLY A 206 -4.67 -8.59 -16.47
CA GLY A 206 -4.50 -7.27 -17.06
C GLY A 206 -3.19 -7.12 -17.83
N HIS A 207 -3.13 -6.03 -18.60
CA HIS A 207 -1.99 -5.65 -19.40
C HIS A 207 -1.54 -4.24 -19.02
N GLY A 208 -0.25 -4.07 -18.73
CA GLY A 208 0.33 -2.78 -18.33
C GLY A 208 0.11 -1.71 -19.40
N SER A 209 -0.04 -0.46 -18.94
CA SER A 209 -0.27 0.66 -19.85
C SER A 209 0.99 1.06 -20.60
N ALA A 210 0.82 1.57 -21.83
CA ALA A 210 1.87 2.25 -22.54
C ALA A 210 2.29 3.54 -21.80
N HIS A 211 3.54 3.95 -21.92
CA HIS A 211 4.07 5.20 -21.38
C HIS A 211 5.07 5.82 -22.34
N GLU A 212 4.97 7.13 -22.59
CA GLU A 212 5.86 7.91 -23.46
C GLU A 212 6.16 7.26 -24.82
N GLY A 213 5.14 6.65 -25.44
CA GLY A 213 5.27 5.97 -26.73
C GLY A 213 5.83 4.54 -26.64
N ILE A 214 6.22 4.07 -25.45
CA ILE A 214 6.64 2.68 -25.23
C ILE A 214 5.41 1.85 -24.89
N PRO A 215 5.08 0.81 -25.69
CA PRO A 215 3.95 -0.09 -25.41
C PRO A 215 4.11 -0.79 -24.07
N GLY A 216 3.00 -1.04 -23.37
CA GLY A 216 3.01 -1.86 -22.16
C GLY A 216 3.46 -3.30 -22.48
N ALA A 217 4.41 -3.82 -21.72
CA ALA A 217 4.94 -5.18 -21.91
C ALA A 217 4.51 -6.15 -20.80
N ILE A 218 4.15 -5.62 -19.63
CA ILE A 218 3.83 -6.43 -18.46
C ILE A 218 2.41 -7.00 -18.60
N ARG A 219 2.28 -8.29 -18.32
CA ARG A 219 1.00 -8.96 -18.09
C ARG A 219 0.97 -9.48 -16.67
N PHE A 220 -0.17 -9.33 -16.02
CA PHE A 220 -0.35 -9.80 -14.66
C PHE A 220 -1.67 -10.57 -14.51
N GLU A 221 -1.68 -11.44 -13.52
CA GLU A 221 -2.90 -12.07 -13.02
C GLU A 221 -2.89 -11.97 -11.49
N THR A 222 -4.01 -11.56 -10.91
CA THR A 222 -4.24 -11.64 -9.48
C THR A 222 -5.45 -12.52 -9.20
N ARG A 223 -5.35 -13.32 -8.13
CA ARG A 223 -6.38 -14.28 -7.73
C ARG A 223 -6.81 -14.04 -6.30
N THR A 224 -8.10 -13.82 -6.10
CA THR A 224 -8.73 -13.86 -4.78
C THR A 224 -9.45 -15.18 -4.60
N GLN A 225 -9.15 -15.90 -3.52
CA GLN A 225 -9.86 -17.11 -3.13
C GLN A 225 -10.60 -16.88 -1.82
N ILE A 226 -11.89 -17.22 -1.79
CA ILE A 226 -12.73 -17.09 -0.59
C ILE A 226 -12.88 -18.47 0.04
N LYS A 227 -12.56 -18.56 1.34
CA LYS A 227 -12.80 -19.72 2.18
C LYS A 227 -13.76 -19.31 3.29
N ALA A 228 -14.88 -20.00 3.42
CA ALA A 228 -15.78 -19.86 4.56
C ALA A 228 -15.44 -20.92 5.59
N GLU A 229 -15.21 -20.50 6.82
CA GLU A 229 -15.10 -21.36 7.99
C GLU A 229 -16.49 -21.42 8.65
N LYS A 230 -16.89 -22.62 9.13
CA LYS A 230 -18.17 -22.84 9.80
C LYS A 230 -18.04 -22.56 11.28
#